data_f13f90e4fe0e7a5879b21fc46364f389
#
_entry.id   f13f90e4fe0e7a5879b21fc46364f389
#
_cell.length_a   1.000
_cell.length_b   1.000
_cell.length_c   1.000
_cell.angle_alpha   90.00
_cell.angle_beta   90.00
_cell.angle_gamma   90.00
#
_symmetry.space_group_name_H-M   'P 1'
#
loop_
_entity.id
_entity.type
_entity.pdbx_description
1 polymer ?
#
loop_
_entity_poly.entity_id
_entity_poly.type
_entity_poly.pdbx_seq_one_letter_code
_entity_poly.pdbx_strand_id
1 'polypeptide(L)'
;MCGRYTLTASNKPDLAHLSLDIPDRYNIAPQADVLVETDQAEFTVMSWSFSPAWAKTPMNLFNARAETLNEKPSFRDAQRCVFIADGWYEWQRAASPSRPWYHHADGELLRFAGVYEPTSGCAIVTMGAQAGIADIHHRQPLLLSADASDQWLNGAPAGDCMTDITVDFHRVSYAVNNAKVDDPRLAHPLDESISEPEQGALFS
;
A
#
# COMPACT_ATOMS: atom_id res chain seq x y z
N MET A 1 -3.33 -7.58 -5.58
CA MET A 1 -3.94 -6.36 -4.99
C MET A 1 -3.12 -6.03 -3.77
N CYS A 2 -2.64 -4.77 -3.65
CA CYS A 2 -1.85 -4.34 -2.51
C CYS A 2 -2.64 -4.55 -1.21
N GLY A 3 -2.24 -5.51 -0.41
CA GLY A 3 -2.88 -5.87 0.87
C GLY A 3 -1.91 -5.83 2.05
N ARG A 4 -0.67 -5.38 1.82
CA ARG A 4 0.34 -5.27 2.83
C ARG A 4 1.42 -4.27 2.42
N TYR A 5 1.85 -3.36 3.33
CA TYR A 5 2.91 -2.42 3.03
C TYR A 5 3.71 -2.03 4.29
N THR A 6 4.75 -1.23 4.12
CA THR A 6 5.64 -0.76 5.20
C THR A 6 5.69 0.75 5.24
N LEU A 7 5.91 1.31 6.44
CA LEU A 7 6.28 2.69 6.66
C LEU A 7 7.20 2.78 7.88
N THR A 8 8.45 3.22 7.67
CA THR A 8 9.43 3.52 8.72
C THR A 8 9.63 5.03 8.81
N ALA A 9 8.70 5.69 9.48
CA ALA A 9 8.63 7.15 9.56
C ALA A 9 9.86 7.76 10.25
N SER A 10 10.47 7.05 11.22
CA SER A 10 11.64 7.52 11.97
C SER A 10 12.85 7.81 11.08
N ASN A 11 12.95 7.17 9.93
CA ASN A 11 14.08 7.30 9.00
C ASN A 11 13.77 8.25 7.83
N LYS A 12 12.66 8.98 7.85
CA LYS A 12 12.20 9.83 6.74
C LYS A 12 12.24 11.30 7.11
N PRO A 13 13.26 12.06 6.66
CA PRO A 13 13.36 13.52 6.93
C PRO A 13 12.11 14.27 6.46
N ASP A 14 11.49 13.83 5.37
CA ASP A 14 10.28 14.44 4.80
C ASP A 14 9.07 14.36 5.75
N LEU A 15 9.07 13.44 6.70
CA LEU A 15 8.03 13.27 7.71
C LEU A 15 8.39 13.87 9.07
N ALA A 16 9.64 14.31 9.27
CA ALA A 16 10.13 14.79 10.56
C ALA A 16 9.43 16.08 11.04
N HIS A 17 8.84 16.84 10.12
CA HIS A 17 8.09 18.07 10.45
C HIS A 17 6.68 17.80 10.94
N LEU A 18 6.17 16.56 10.76
CA LEU A 18 4.82 16.21 11.19
C LEU A 18 4.77 16.06 12.71
N SER A 19 3.80 16.74 13.33
CA SER A 19 3.52 16.60 14.76
C SER A 19 2.63 15.38 15.06
N LEU A 20 2.83 14.29 14.31
CA LEU A 20 2.10 13.04 14.45
C LEU A 20 3.01 11.96 15.02
N ASP A 21 2.49 11.16 15.95
CA ASP A 21 3.17 9.96 16.42
C ASP A 21 2.94 8.82 15.40
N ILE A 22 3.92 8.63 14.53
CA ILE A 22 3.85 7.63 13.46
C ILE A 22 4.89 6.55 13.80
N PRO A 23 4.46 5.39 14.32
CA PRO A 23 5.38 4.30 14.62
C PRO A 23 5.93 3.67 13.35
N ASP A 24 7.17 3.18 13.42
CA ASP A 24 7.73 2.34 12.37
C ASP A 24 6.96 1.03 12.28
N ARG A 25 6.54 0.68 11.08
CA ARG A 25 5.74 -0.52 10.82
C ARG A 25 6.19 -1.22 9.56
N TYR A 26 6.43 -2.51 9.70
CA TYR A 26 6.98 -3.37 8.64
C TYR A 26 5.95 -4.33 8.04
N ASN A 27 4.71 -4.32 8.55
CA ASN A 27 3.68 -5.27 8.11
C ASN A 27 2.27 -4.69 8.26
N ILE A 28 2.03 -3.50 7.71
CA ILE A 28 0.73 -2.83 7.76
C ILE A 28 -0.28 -3.61 6.93
N ALA A 29 -1.36 -4.04 7.55
CA ALA A 29 -2.45 -4.79 6.93
C ALA A 29 -3.74 -3.95 6.85
N PRO A 30 -4.71 -4.30 5.99
CA PRO A 30 -6.03 -3.68 6.01
C PRO A 30 -6.66 -3.67 7.41
N GLN A 31 -7.45 -2.65 7.68
CA GLN A 31 -8.05 -2.30 8.97
C GLN A 31 -7.09 -1.66 9.98
N ALA A 32 -5.81 -1.51 9.64
CA ALA A 32 -4.90 -0.70 10.44
C ALA A 32 -5.12 0.80 10.21
N ASP A 33 -4.75 1.60 11.21
CA ASP A 33 -4.63 3.03 11.06
C ASP A 33 -3.35 3.36 10.29
N VAL A 34 -3.45 4.26 9.31
CA VAL A 34 -2.39 4.56 8.34
C VAL A 34 -2.26 6.06 8.11
N LEU A 35 -1.03 6.50 7.82
CA LEU A 35 -0.74 7.87 7.45
C LEU A 35 -1.17 8.13 6.00
N VAL A 36 -1.94 9.18 5.80
CA VAL A 36 -2.30 9.71 4.49
C VAL A 36 -2.19 11.23 4.45
N GLU A 37 -1.90 11.76 3.27
CA GLU A 37 -2.05 13.17 2.94
C GLU A 37 -3.38 13.34 2.21
N THR A 38 -4.18 14.33 2.61
CA THR A 38 -5.50 14.59 2.04
C THR A 38 -5.47 15.70 0.98
N ASP A 39 -6.55 15.84 0.23
CA ASP A 39 -6.76 16.94 -0.72
C ASP A 39 -6.83 18.35 -0.08
N GLN A 40 -6.81 18.42 1.24
CA GLN A 40 -6.66 19.67 2.01
C GLN A 40 -5.21 19.95 2.40
N ALA A 41 -4.24 19.21 1.83
CA ALA A 41 -2.82 19.26 2.16
C ALA A 41 -2.53 19.02 3.66
N GLU A 42 -3.34 18.17 4.28
CA GLU A 42 -3.18 17.77 5.68
C GLU A 42 -2.76 16.31 5.79
N PHE A 43 -1.72 16.06 6.59
CA PHE A 43 -1.37 14.71 6.99
C PHE A 43 -2.25 14.28 8.16
N THR A 44 -2.88 13.14 8.03
CA THR A 44 -3.76 12.59 9.06
C THR A 44 -3.66 11.07 9.11
N VAL A 45 -4.15 10.51 10.20
CA VAL A 45 -4.23 9.05 10.40
C VAL A 45 -5.67 8.61 10.28
N MET A 46 -5.91 7.62 9.43
CA MET A 46 -7.25 7.04 9.24
C MET A 46 -7.20 5.54 8.96
N SER A 47 -8.31 4.86 9.15
CA SER A 47 -8.39 3.41 8.93
C SER A 47 -8.26 3.05 7.46
N TRP A 48 -7.37 2.11 7.13
CA TRP A 48 -7.26 1.51 5.80
C TRP A 48 -8.35 0.45 5.60
N SER A 49 -9.57 0.92 5.56
CA SER A 49 -10.77 0.11 5.42
C SER A 49 -11.94 1.01 5.04
N PHE A 50 -12.08 1.26 3.75
CA PHE A 50 -13.10 2.16 3.24
C PHE A 50 -14.48 1.49 3.25
N SER A 51 -15.46 2.21 3.76
CA SER A 51 -16.86 1.79 3.71
C SER A 51 -17.74 3.00 3.40
N PRO A 52 -18.32 3.10 2.19
CA PRO A 52 -19.08 4.29 1.80
C PRO A 52 -20.25 4.54 2.77
N ALA A 53 -20.53 5.83 3.03
CA ALA A 53 -21.50 6.25 4.04
C ALA A 53 -22.94 5.68 3.83
N TRP A 54 -23.28 5.32 2.58
CA TRP A 54 -24.57 4.69 2.27
C TRP A 54 -24.63 3.19 2.57
N ALA A 55 -23.49 2.54 2.85
CA ALA A 55 -23.43 1.11 3.11
C ALA A 55 -24.09 0.77 4.45
N LYS A 56 -25.09 -0.11 4.45
CA LYS A 56 -25.79 -0.55 5.67
C LYS A 56 -24.93 -1.45 6.57
N THR A 57 -23.92 -2.09 5.98
CA THR A 57 -22.93 -2.93 6.68
C THR A 57 -21.54 -2.55 6.20
N PRO A 58 -20.51 -2.57 7.07
CA PRO A 58 -19.13 -2.26 6.68
C PRO A 58 -18.66 -3.12 5.51
N MET A 59 -18.17 -2.47 4.44
CA MET A 59 -17.73 -3.16 3.21
C MET A 59 -16.24 -3.54 3.26
N ASN A 60 -15.44 -2.91 4.11
CA ASN A 60 -14.01 -3.14 4.29
C ASN A 60 -13.22 -3.13 2.95
N LEU A 61 -13.48 -2.13 2.11
CA LEU A 61 -12.81 -1.98 0.83
C LEU A 61 -11.43 -1.35 1.06
N PHE A 62 -10.37 -2.11 0.90
CA PHE A 62 -9.01 -1.61 1.10
C PHE A 62 -8.29 -1.28 -0.21
N ASN A 63 -8.89 -1.61 -1.38
CA ASN A 63 -8.40 -1.22 -2.70
C ASN A 63 -9.53 -0.76 -3.61
N ALA A 64 -9.24 0.25 -4.42
CA ALA A 64 -10.06 0.72 -5.54
C ALA A 64 -9.29 0.52 -6.86
N ARG A 65 -9.98 0.22 -7.95
CA ARG A 65 -9.33 0.11 -9.26
C ARG A 65 -9.36 1.46 -9.97
N ALA A 66 -8.21 1.95 -10.44
CA ALA A 66 -8.09 3.21 -11.18
C ALA A 66 -9.04 3.25 -12.38
N GLU A 67 -9.15 2.13 -13.10
CA GLU A 67 -9.93 2.02 -14.34
C GLU A 67 -11.45 2.23 -14.15
N THR A 68 -11.95 1.95 -12.95
CA THR A 68 -13.39 2.03 -12.65
C THR A 68 -13.71 2.93 -11.46
N LEU A 69 -12.75 3.75 -11.04
CA LEU A 69 -12.86 4.56 -9.83
C LEU A 69 -14.07 5.50 -9.85
N ASN A 70 -14.26 6.21 -10.96
CA ASN A 70 -15.33 7.18 -11.13
C ASN A 70 -16.69 6.54 -11.49
N GLU A 71 -16.69 5.25 -11.84
CA GLU A 71 -17.91 4.51 -12.21
C GLU A 71 -18.54 3.78 -11.02
N LYS A 72 -17.70 3.29 -10.11
CA LYS A 72 -18.17 2.48 -8.97
C LYS A 72 -18.86 3.36 -7.93
N PRO A 73 -20.13 3.05 -7.57
CA PRO A 73 -20.86 3.81 -6.55
C PRO A 73 -20.12 3.94 -5.21
N SER A 74 -19.25 2.96 -4.90
CA SER A 74 -18.48 2.99 -3.66
C SER A 74 -17.40 4.08 -3.64
N PHE A 75 -16.89 4.55 -4.78
CA PHE A 75 -15.71 5.40 -4.82
C PHE A 75 -15.89 6.71 -5.61
N ARG A 76 -16.91 6.81 -6.47
CA ARG A 76 -17.07 7.95 -7.40
C ARG A 76 -17.17 9.30 -6.70
N ASP A 77 -17.71 9.32 -5.48
CA ASP A 77 -17.92 10.53 -4.68
C ASP A 77 -16.87 10.67 -3.56
N ALA A 78 -15.90 9.74 -3.47
CA ALA A 78 -14.83 9.78 -2.48
C ALA A 78 -13.81 10.87 -2.81
N GLN A 79 -13.28 11.50 -1.77
CA GLN A 79 -12.19 12.47 -1.85
C GLN A 79 -10.85 11.76 -2.14
N ARG A 80 -9.85 12.53 -2.55
CA ARG A 80 -8.52 12.02 -2.91
C ARG A 80 -7.57 12.09 -1.71
N CYS A 81 -6.76 11.06 -1.55
CA CYS A 81 -5.64 11.07 -0.61
C CYS A 81 -4.42 10.38 -1.21
N VAL A 82 -3.30 10.50 -0.53
CA VAL A 82 -2.04 9.84 -0.87
C VAL A 82 -1.59 9.05 0.35
N PHE A 83 -1.41 7.74 0.20
CA PHE A 83 -0.78 6.89 1.21
C PHE A 83 0.73 7.05 1.16
N ILE A 84 1.34 7.13 2.32
CA ILE A 84 2.80 7.21 2.47
C ILE A 84 3.34 5.84 2.84
N ALA A 85 4.36 5.38 2.13
CA ALA A 85 4.92 4.04 2.30
C ALA A 85 6.43 4.01 1.98
N ASP A 86 7.13 2.97 2.42
CA ASP A 86 8.49 2.64 1.96
C ASP A 86 8.47 1.59 0.85
N GLY A 87 7.48 0.70 0.88
CA GLY A 87 7.35 -0.41 -0.03
C GLY A 87 6.09 -1.21 0.26
N TRP A 88 5.82 -2.20 -0.57
CA TRP A 88 4.67 -3.07 -0.40
C TRP A 88 5.01 -4.52 -0.70
N TYR A 89 4.17 -5.43 -0.20
CA TYR A 89 4.27 -6.86 -0.46
C TYR A 89 3.23 -7.32 -1.45
N GLU A 90 3.62 -8.22 -2.34
CA GLU A 90 2.73 -8.98 -3.21
C GLU A 90 3.13 -10.46 -3.23
N TRP A 91 2.17 -11.31 -3.57
CA TRP A 91 2.35 -12.76 -3.55
C TRP A 91 2.29 -13.33 -4.97
N GLN A 92 3.37 -13.95 -5.38
CA GLN A 92 3.44 -14.67 -6.66
C GLN A 92 2.61 -15.95 -6.57
N ARG A 93 1.38 -15.88 -7.06
CA ARG A 93 0.39 -16.97 -6.97
C ARG A 93 0.66 -18.16 -7.89
N ALA A 94 1.47 -17.99 -8.95
CA ALA A 94 1.87 -19.08 -9.84
C ALA A 94 2.76 -20.12 -9.12
N ALA A 95 3.34 -19.76 -7.97
CA ALA A 95 4.06 -20.68 -7.10
C ALA A 95 3.12 -21.33 -6.07
N SER A 96 3.42 -22.58 -5.67
CA SER A 96 2.72 -23.27 -4.59
C SER A 96 3.76 -23.76 -3.56
N PRO A 97 3.77 -23.20 -2.33
CA PRO A 97 2.93 -22.10 -1.82
C PRO A 97 3.23 -20.76 -2.50
N SER A 98 2.27 -19.81 -2.44
CA SER A 98 2.46 -18.45 -2.98
C SER A 98 3.64 -17.76 -2.33
N ARG A 99 4.57 -17.26 -3.15
CA ARG A 99 5.83 -16.66 -2.68
C ARG A 99 5.66 -15.17 -2.42
N PRO A 100 5.99 -14.65 -1.22
CA PRO A 100 5.95 -13.23 -0.94
C PRO A 100 7.16 -12.50 -1.54
N TRP A 101 6.91 -11.32 -2.08
CA TRP A 101 7.91 -10.41 -2.64
C TRP A 101 7.72 -9.02 -2.03
N TYR A 102 8.81 -8.33 -1.75
CA TYR A 102 8.81 -6.96 -1.29
C TYR A 102 9.25 -6.05 -2.44
N HIS A 103 8.50 -4.96 -2.65
CA HIS A 103 8.71 -3.97 -3.69
C HIS A 103 9.04 -2.64 -3.03
N HIS A 104 10.08 -1.94 -3.48
CA HIS A 104 10.57 -0.69 -2.89
C HIS A 104 11.27 0.19 -3.93
N ALA A 105 11.59 1.43 -3.58
CA ALA A 105 12.34 2.37 -4.40
C ALA A 105 13.59 2.83 -3.64
N ASP A 106 14.53 1.91 -3.42
CA ASP A 106 15.87 2.12 -2.84
C ASP A 106 15.91 3.10 -1.64
N GLY A 107 15.00 2.91 -0.69
CA GLY A 107 14.90 3.73 0.53
C GLY A 107 14.11 5.04 0.38
N GLU A 108 13.67 5.39 -0.82
CA GLU A 108 12.83 6.55 -1.06
C GLU A 108 11.41 6.34 -0.55
N LEU A 109 10.72 7.44 -0.22
CA LEU A 109 9.29 7.39 0.08
C LEU A 109 8.49 7.12 -1.19
N LEU A 110 7.62 6.12 -1.10
CA LEU A 110 6.60 5.85 -2.09
C LEU A 110 5.29 6.56 -1.71
N ARG A 111 4.62 7.08 -2.71
CA ARG A 111 3.31 7.70 -2.62
C ARG A 111 2.33 6.88 -3.42
N PHE A 112 1.32 6.30 -2.75
CA PHE A 112 0.27 5.56 -3.44
C PHE A 112 -0.98 6.43 -3.55
N ALA A 113 -1.55 6.55 -4.74
CA ALA A 113 -2.85 7.16 -4.89
C ALA A 113 -3.88 6.44 -4.01
N GLY A 114 -4.73 7.20 -3.37
CA GLY A 114 -5.79 6.71 -2.51
C GLY A 114 -7.07 7.51 -2.63
N VAL A 115 -8.13 6.97 -2.08
CA VAL A 115 -9.41 7.66 -1.88
C VAL A 115 -9.86 7.52 -0.44
N TYR A 116 -10.61 8.50 0.07
CA TYR A 116 -11.11 8.49 1.43
C TYR A 116 -12.47 9.19 1.57
N GLU A 117 -13.12 8.92 2.67
CA GLU A 117 -14.16 9.75 3.26
C GLU A 117 -13.83 9.93 4.75
N PRO A 118 -13.98 11.11 5.34
CA PRO A 118 -13.51 11.41 6.71
C PRO A 118 -14.00 10.45 7.79
N THR A 119 -15.21 9.91 7.63
CA THR A 119 -15.83 8.98 8.60
C THR A 119 -15.86 7.53 8.13
N SER A 120 -15.37 7.26 6.93
CA SER A 120 -15.51 5.96 6.25
C SER A 120 -14.17 5.26 5.99
N GLY A 121 -13.06 5.92 6.34
CA GLY A 121 -11.71 5.42 6.12
C GLY A 121 -11.19 5.63 4.70
N CYS A 122 -10.13 4.91 4.34
CA CYS A 122 -9.41 5.07 3.07
C CYS A 122 -9.14 3.75 2.35
N ALA A 123 -8.87 3.85 1.04
CA ALA A 123 -8.51 2.71 0.20
C ALA A 123 -7.41 3.09 -0.79
N ILE A 124 -6.45 2.20 -1.02
CA ILE A 124 -5.39 2.38 -2.01
C ILE A 124 -5.97 2.21 -3.42
N VAL A 125 -5.63 3.13 -4.32
CA VAL A 125 -5.93 2.99 -5.75
C VAL A 125 -4.89 2.10 -6.41
N THR A 126 -5.34 1.10 -7.16
CA THR A 126 -4.49 0.14 -7.86
C THR A 126 -4.70 0.21 -9.37
N MET A 127 -3.66 -0.12 -10.11
CA MET A 127 -3.64 -0.19 -11.58
C MET A 127 -3.10 -1.53 -12.08
N GLY A 128 -3.12 -1.76 -13.39
CA GLY A 128 -2.40 -2.89 -14.00
C GLY A 128 -0.91 -2.79 -13.67
N ALA A 129 -0.29 -3.91 -13.34
CA ALA A 129 1.12 -3.92 -12.98
C ALA A 129 2.02 -3.62 -14.20
N GLN A 130 3.11 -2.88 -13.96
CA GLN A 130 4.16 -2.62 -14.93
C GLN A 130 4.98 -3.89 -15.23
N ALA A 131 5.76 -3.84 -16.30
CA ALA A 131 6.67 -4.93 -16.67
C ALA A 131 7.61 -5.28 -15.50
N GLY A 132 7.88 -6.57 -15.31
CA GLY A 132 8.63 -7.10 -14.15
C GLY A 132 7.76 -7.37 -12.94
N ILE A 133 6.98 -6.40 -12.47
CA ILE A 133 6.03 -6.60 -11.36
C ILE A 133 4.89 -7.54 -11.79
N ALA A 134 4.47 -7.46 -13.07
CA ALA A 134 3.41 -8.29 -13.62
C ALA A 134 3.69 -9.80 -13.52
N ASP A 135 4.95 -10.23 -13.48
CA ASP A 135 5.36 -11.62 -13.29
C ASP A 135 5.08 -12.14 -11.87
N ILE A 136 4.97 -11.23 -10.91
CA ILE A 136 4.64 -11.52 -9.52
C ILE A 136 3.15 -11.41 -9.30
N HIS A 137 2.57 -10.26 -9.65
CA HIS A 137 1.15 -9.99 -9.51
C HIS A 137 0.65 -9.03 -10.61
N HIS A 138 -0.53 -9.28 -11.15
CA HIS A 138 -1.12 -8.49 -12.26
C HIS A 138 -1.60 -7.08 -11.86
N ARG A 139 -1.54 -6.71 -10.58
CA ARG A 139 -1.93 -5.39 -10.04
C ARG A 139 -0.81 -4.84 -9.17
N GLN A 140 -0.68 -3.50 -9.17
CA GLN A 140 0.17 -2.74 -8.26
C GLN A 140 -0.56 -1.49 -7.76
N PRO A 141 -0.09 -0.83 -6.68
CA PRO A 141 -0.53 0.52 -6.33
C PRO A 141 -0.30 1.48 -7.51
N LEU A 142 -1.16 2.48 -7.68
CA LEU A 142 -0.87 3.62 -8.54
C LEU A 142 0.17 4.48 -7.81
N LEU A 143 1.42 4.42 -8.29
CA LEU A 143 2.54 5.17 -7.74
C LEU A 143 2.52 6.59 -8.27
N LEU A 144 2.80 7.57 -7.39
CA LEU A 144 2.79 8.99 -7.69
C LEU A 144 4.17 9.60 -7.40
N SER A 145 4.69 10.41 -8.31
CA SER A 145 5.75 11.37 -7.99
C SER A 145 5.21 12.48 -7.09
N ALA A 146 6.06 13.37 -6.57
CA ALA A 146 5.60 14.52 -5.81
C ALA A 146 4.61 15.38 -6.64
N ASP A 147 4.98 15.76 -7.86
CA ASP A 147 4.12 16.56 -8.76
C ASP A 147 2.82 15.84 -9.13
N ALA A 148 2.87 14.52 -9.35
CA ALA A 148 1.68 13.73 -9.62
C ALA A 148 0.77 13.57 -8.38
N SER A 149 1.33 13.65 -7.18
CA SER A 149 0.55 13.68 -5.94
C SER A 149 -0.31 14.93 -5.86
N ASP A 150 0.28 16.10 -6.15
CA ASP A 150 -0.46 17.35 -6.20
C ASP A 150 -1.58 17.32 -7.25
N GLN A 151 -1.29 16.80 -8.44
CA GLN A 151 -2.30 16.63 -9.49
C GLN A 151 -3.41 15.68 -9.06
N TRP A 152 -3.05 14.55 -8.45
CA TRP A 152 -4.00 13.58 -7.92
C TRP A 152 -4.91 14.19 -6.86
N LEU A 153 -4.36 14.87 -5.87
CA LEU A 153 -5.11 15.54 -4.80
C LEU A 153 -6.04 16.64 -5.34
N ASN A 154 -5.66 17.31 -6.43
CA ASN A 154 -6.48 18.29 -7.14
C ASN A 154 -7.49 17.65 -8.11
N GLY A 155 -7.69 16.33 -8.09
CA GLY A 155 -8.74 15.64 -8.84
C GLY A 155 -8.39 15.22 -10.28
N ALA A 156 -7.11 15.25 -10.67
CA ALA A 156 -6.69 14.78 -11.99
C ALA A 156 -7.07 13.30 -12.22
N PRO A 157 -7.40 12.90 -13.45
CA PRO A 157 -7.66 11.51 -13.79
C PRO A 157 -6.47 10.61 -13.46
N ALA A 158 -6.72 9.38 -13.02
CA ALA A 158 -5.67 8.43 -12.65
C ALA A 158 -4.66 8.17 -13.79
N GLY A 159 -5.13 8.20 -15.05
CA GLY A 159 -4.28 8.02 -16.22
C GLY A 159 -3.25 9.15 -16.42
N ASP A 160 -3.58 10.37 -16.00
CA ASP A 160 -2.69 11.54 -16.11
C ASP A 160 -1.67 11.59 -14.97
N CYS A 161 -1.92 10.87 -13.88
CA CYS A 161 -1.04 10.80 -12.70
C CYS A 161 -0.08 9.60 -12.74
N MET A 162 -0.11 8.79 -13.79
CA MET A 162 0.81 7.64 -13.93
C MET A 162 2.25 8.15 -14.11
N THR A 163 3.17 7.60 -13.30
CA THR A 163 4.58 7.97 -13.31
C THR A 163 5.47 6.76 -13.48
N ASP A 164 6.62 6.95 -14.15
CA ASP A 164 7.67 5.94 -14.30
C ASP A 164 8.59 5.98 -13.07
N ILE A 165 8.13 5.39 -11.96
CA ILE A 165 8.96 5.19 -10.77
C ILE A 165 9.62 3.83 -10.90
N THR A 166 10.95 3.81 -10.83
CA THR A 166 11.72 2.57 -10.80
C THR A 166 11.46 1.85 -9.48
N VAL A 167 11.03 0.60 -9.58
CA VAL A 167 10.73 -0.25 -8.44
C VAL A 167 11.64 -1.47 -8.50
N ASP A 168 12.43 -1.65 -7.44
CA ASP A 168 13.16 -2.87 -7.18
C ASP A 168 12.31 -3.84 -6.36
N PHE A 169 12.58 -5.14 -6.48
CA PHE A 169 11.84 -6.15 -5.72
C PHE A 169 12.69 -7.39 -5.47
N HIS A 170 12.46 -8.02 -4.34
CA HIS A 170 13.12 -9.25 -3.93
C HIS A 170 12.19 -10.15 -3.14
N ARG A 171 12.54 -11.43 -3.08
CA ARG A 171 11.82 -12.40 -2.23
C ARG A 171 12.06 -12.12 -0.77
N VAL A 172 11.02 -12.33 0.03
CA VAL A 172 11.08 -12.19 1.49
C VAL A 172 10.56 -13.45 2.20
N SER A 173 10.79 -13.52 3.50
CA SER A 173 10.34 -14.64 4.33
C SER A 173 8.82 -14.77 4.37
N TYR A 174 8.33 -16.00 4.44
CA TYR A 174 6.92 -16.33 4.68
C TYR A 174 6.38 -15.81 6.02
N ALA A 175 7.23 -15.37 6.95
CA ALA A 175 6.81 -14.74 8.21
C ALA A 175 5.88 -13.52 7.98
N VAL A 176 6.00 -12.82 6.83
CA VAL A 176 5.12 -11.72 6.44
C VAL A 176 3.66 -12.14 6.31
N ASN A 177 3.36 -13.42 6.11
CA ASN A 177 1.99 -13.93 6.02
C ASN A 177 1.20 -13.72 7.33
N ASN A 178 1.87 -13.74 8.47
CA ASN A 178 1.26 -13.46 9.76
C ASN A 178 1.22 -11.95 10.01
N ALA A 179 0.03 -11.35 9.91
CA ALA A 179 -0.17 -9.91 10.12
C ALA A 179 0.15 -9.42 11.56
N LYS A 180 0.33 -10.32 12.51
CA LYS A 180 0.72 -9.99 13.89
C LYS A 180 2.24 -9.84 14.06
N VAL A 181 3.01 -10.30 13.07
CA VAL A 181 4.46 -10.12 13.06
C VAL A 181 4.75 -8.76 12.42
N ASP A 182 5.39 -7.87 13.16
CA ASP A 182 5.82 -6.55 12.72
C ASP A 182 7.30 -6.37 13.08
N ASP A 183 8.18 -6.72 12.14
CA ASP A 183 9.63 -6.84 12.38
C ASP A 183 10.38 -6.35 11.13
N PRO A 184 11.44 -5.53 11.29
CA PRO A 184 12.21 -5.00 10.15
C PRO A 184 12.77 -6.09 9.21
N ARG A 185 13.04 -7.29 9.71
CA ARG A 185 13.55 -8.42 8.92
C ARG A 185 12.56 -8.90 7.85
N LEU A 186 11.27 -8.56 7.98
CA LEU A 186 10.26 -8.92 6.99
C LEU A 186 10.51 -8.28 5.62
N ALA A 187 11.14 -7.10 5.58
CA ALA A 187 11.48 -6.39 4.34
C ALA A 187 12.87 -6.77 3.80
N HIS A 188 13.65 -7.60 4.50
CA HIS A 188 14.97 -8.00 4.03
C HIS A 188 14.90 -9.09 2.95
N PRO A 189 15.83 -9.09 1.98
CA PRO A 189 15.95 -10.17 1.04
C PRO A 189 16.05 -11.52 1.73
N LEU A 190 15.32 -12.50 1.21
CA LEU A 190 15.40 -13.88 1.68
C LEU A 190 16.78 -14.44 1.42
N ASP A 191 17.44 -14.95 2.45
CA ASP A 191 18.64 -15.75 2.29
C ASP A 191 18.25 -17.15 1.81
N GLU A 192 18.37 -17.40 0.51
CA GLU A 192 18.01 -18.68 -0.10
C GLU A 192 18.88 -19.86 0.35
N SER A 193 20.02 -19.59 1.04
CA SER A 193 20.85 -20.63 1.65
C SER A 193 20.24 -21.21 2.94
N ILE A 194 19.31 -20.49 3.55
CA ILE A 194 18.59 -20.92 4.75
C ILE A 194 17.28 -21.58 4.32
N SER A 195 17.12 -22.88 4.60
CA SER A 195 15.84 -23.55 4.38
C SER A 195 14.76 -22.91 5.28
N GLU A 196 13.78 -22.24 4.68
CA GLU A 196 12.64 -21.74 5.43
C GLU A 196 11.86 -22.92 6.03
N PRO A 197 11.36 -22.81 7.27
CA PRO A 197 10.48 -23.82 7.84
C PRO A 197 9.22 -23.95 6.99
N GLU A 198 8.78 -25.17 6.74
CA GLU A 198 7.52 -25.42 6.01
C GLU A 198 6.37 -24.63 6.67
N GLN A 199 5.49 -24.07 5.85
CA GLN A 199 4.38 -23.19 6.27
C GLN A 199 3.50 -23.78 7.40
N GLY A 200 3.53 -25.09 7.63
CA GLY A 200 2.80 -25.78 8.71
C GLY A 200 3.42 -25.68 10.10
N ALA A 201 4.71 -25.36 10.22
CA ALA A 201 5.41 -25.31 11.51
C ALA A 201 5.30 -23.96 12.23
N LEU A 202 4.80 -22.90 11.58
CA LEU A 202 4.66 -21.56 12.15
C LEU A 202 3.37 -21.34 12.95
N PHE A 203 2.49 -22.35 13.04
CA PHE A 203 1.17 -22.25 13.69
C PHE A 203 0.91 -23.35 14.74
N SER A 204 1.95 -24.03 15.22
CA SER A 204 1.83 -25.00 16.32
C SER A 204 2.22 -24.39 17.67
#